data_0377dc8a21d1840a0c9b486532ec565f
#
_entry.id   0377dc8a21d1840a0c9b486532ec565f
#
_cell.length_a   1.000
_cell.length_b   1.000
_cell.length_c   1.000
_cell.angle_alpha   90.00
_cell.angle_beta   90.00
_cell.angle_gamma   90.00
#
_symmetry.space_group_name_H-M   'P 1'
#
loop_
_entity.id
_entity.type
_entity.pdbx_description
1 polymer ?
#
loop_
_entity_poly.entity_id
_entity_poly.type
_entity_poly.pdbx_seq_one_letter_code
_entity_poly.pdbx_strand_id
1 'polypeptide(L)'
;MILEVAILNVIPGKTAEFEDSFRDSSEIISSMKGWLGHQLQKCLEVPNRYILLVRWEKLEDHTEGFRKSSEYQLWKDLLHHYYDPFPTVVHYKKIF
;
A
#
# COMPACT_ATOMS: atom_id res chain seq x y z
N MET A 1 13.35 -9.69 -6.61
CA MET A 1 12.32 -8.64 -6.37
C MET A 1 10.97 -9.27 -6.15
N ILE A 2 10.23 -8.77 -5.20
CA ILE A 2 8.88 -9.21 -4.85
C ILE A 2 7.91 -8.07 -5.07
N LEU A 3 6.74 -8.37 -5.63
CA LEU A 3 5.66 -7.42 -5.80
C LEU A 3 4.59 -7.64 -4.73
N GLU A 4 4.37 -6.65 -3.91
CA GLU A 4 3.24 -6.60 -2.98
C GLU A 4 2.03 -6.02 -3.71
N VAL A 5 0.86 -6.66 -3.58
CA VAL A 5 -0.39 -6.21 -4.20
C VAL A 5 -1.49 -6.16 -3.15
N ALA A 6 -2.16 -5.02 -3.07
CA ALA A 6 -3.33 -4.84 -2.21
C ALA A 6 -4.45 -4.15 -2.99
N ILE A 7 -5.65 -4.72 -2.95
CA ILE A 7 -6.84 -4.08 -3.50
C ILE A 7 -7.49 -3.28 -2.37
N LEU A 8 -7.61 -1.98 -2.58
CA LEU A 8 -8.11 -1.05 -1.56
C LEU A 8 -9.50 -0.58 -1.96
N ASN A 9 -10.51 -0.95 -1.17
CA ASN A 9 -11.86 -0.44 -1.36
C ASN A 9 -12.05 0.72 -0.38
N VAL A 10 -11.96 1.94 -0.90
CA VAL A 10 -12.04 3.15 -0.10
C VAL A 10 -13.52 3.47 0.17
N ILE A 11 -13.81 3.93 1.38
CA ILE A 11 -15.16 4.32 1.79
C ILE A 11 -15.67 5.40 0.82
N PRO A 12 -16.89 5.25 0.25
CA PRO A 12 -17.46 6.24 -0.67
C PRO A 12 -17.49 7.64 -0.05
N GLY A 13 -17.10 8.63 -0.85
CA GLY A 13 -17.02 10.02 -0.39
C GLY A 13 -15.71 10.40 0.29
N LYS A 14 -14.79 9.42 0.46
CA LYS A 14 -13.51 9.65 1.14
C LYS A 14 -12.30 9.56 0.19
N THR A 15 -12.52 9.41 -1.11
CA THR A 15 -11.42 9.19 -2.05
C THR A 15 -10.45 10.37 -2.14
N ALA A 16 -10.93 11.59 -2.12
CA ALA A 16 -10.06 12.76 -2.17
C ALA A 16 -9.15 12.84 -0.94
N GLU A 17 -9.74 12.63 0.26
CA GLU A 17 -8.98 12.61 1.51
C GLU A 17 -7.97 11.47 1.52
N PHE A 18 -8.37 10.29 1.03
CA PHE A 18 -7.47 9.14 0.92
C PHE A 18 -6.28 9.45 0.03
N GLU A 19 -6.51 10.04 -1.15
CA GLU A 19 -5.42 10.36 -2.08
C GLU A 19 -4.44 11.35 -1.48
N ASP A 20 -4.93 12.35 -0.74
CA ASP A 20 -4.06 13.30 -0.04
C ASP A 20 -3.25 12.62 1.05
N SER A 21 -3.88 11.77 1.86
CA SER A 21 -3.19 11.00 2.90
C SER A 21 -2.17 10.04 2.31
N PHE A 22 -2.49 9.43 1.16
CA PHE A 22 -1.55 8.53 0.48
C PHE A 22 -0.31 9.28 -0.01
N ARG A 23 -0.47 10.50 -0.51
CA ARG A 23 0.67 11.32 -0.93
C ARG A 23 1.64 11.52 0.24
N ASP A 24 1.12 11.87 1.40
CA ASP A 24 1.94 12.06 2.60
C ASP A 24 2.57 10.75 3.07
N SER A 25 1.81 9.65 2.98
CA SER A 25 2.27 8.33 3.42
C SER A 25 3.35 7.74 2.50
N SER A 26 3.42 8.18 1.25
CA SER A 26 4.41 7.69 0.29
C SER A 26 5.84 7.90 0.79
N GLU A 27 6.10 8.99 1.51
CA GLU A 27 7.42 9.27 2.08
C GLU A 27 7.78 8.27 3.17
N ILE A 28 6.79 7.76 3.89
CA ILE A 28 7.02 6.78 4.95
C ILE A 28 7.52 5.46 4.37
N ILE A 29 6.75 4.90 3.42
CA ILE A 29 7.11 3.59 2.86
C ILE A 29 8.39 3.67 2.03
N SER A 30 8.62 4.77 1.32
CA SER A 30 9.82 4.93 0.50
C SER A 30 11.11 5.07 1.32
N SER A 31 11.01 5.34 2.61
CA SER A 31 12.16 5.39 3.50
C SER A 31 12.62 4.01 3.97
N MET A 32 11.84 2.96 3.71
CA MET A 32 12.10 1.64 4.26
C MET A 32 13.19 0.90 3.49
N LYS A 33 13.99 0.11 4.22
CA LYS A 33 14.99 -0.76 3.64
C LYS A 33 14.31 -1.76 2.69
N GLY A 34 14.89 -1.91 1.50
CA GLY A 34 14.41 -2.85 0.51
C GLY A 34 13.27 -2.33 -0.38
N TRP A 35 12.75 -1.16 -0.09
CA TRP A 35 11.77 -0.51 -0.97
C TRP A 35 12.43 -0.16 -2.31
N LEU A 36 11.80 -0.58 -3.41
CA LEU A 36 12.30 -0.34 -4.77
C LEU A 36 11.38 0.57 -5.58
N GLY A 37 10.17 0.79 -5.13
CA GLY A 37 9.20 1.64 -5.79
C GLY A 37 7.78 1.23 -5.46
N HIS A 38 6.82 2.12 -5.69
CA HIS A 38 5.41 1.80 -5.52
C HIS A 38 4.56 2.63 -6.47
N GLN A 39 3.33 2.14 -6.69
CA GLN A 39 2.30 2.83 -7.45
C GLN A 39 0.96 2.65 -6.76
N LEU A 40 0.13 3.68 -6.83
CA LEU A 40 -1.28 3.60 -6.50
C LEU A 40 -2.05 3.90 -7.78
N GLN A 41 -2.90 2.96 -8.20
CA GLN A 41 -3.71 3.14 -9.39
C GLN A 41 -5.18 3.05 -9.04
N LYS A 42 -6.01 3.85 -9.70
CA LYS A 42 -7.45 3.87 -9.50
C LYS A 42 -8.12 2.94 -10.50
N CYS A 43 -9.04 2.10 -10.03
CA CYS A 43 -9.82 1.24 -10.89
C CYS A 43 -10.79 2.07 -11.75
N LEU A 44 -10.84 1.78 -13.03
CA LEU A 44 -11.75 2.48 -13.94
C LEU A 44 -13.15 1.92 -13.90
N GLU A 45 -13.31 0.61 -13.72
CA GLU A 45 -14.59 -0.09 -13.76
C GLU A 45 -15.34 -0.09 -12.44
N VAL A 46 -14.62 -0.09 -11.30
CA VAL A 46 -15.23 -0.18 -9.96
C VAL A 46 -14.99 1.12 -9.22
N PRO A 47 -16.04 1.88 -8.87
CA PRO A 47 -15.89 3.12 -8.11
C PRO A 47 -15.23 2.88 -6.76
N ASN A 48 -14.43 3.84 -6.32
CA ASN A 48 -13.77 3.87 -5.01
C ASN A 48 -12.74 2.75 -4.79
N ARG A 49 -12.37 2.01 -5.83
CA ARG A 49 -11.38 0.94 -5.74
C ARG A 49 -10.04 1.41 -6.28
N TYR A 50 -8.98 1.08 -5.54
CA TYR A 50 -7.59 1.32 -5.93
C TYR A 50 -6.80 0.02 -5.86
N ILE A 51 -5.67 -0.02 -6.56
CA ILE A 51 -4.68 -1.07 -6.39
C ILE A 51 -3.37 -0.44 -5.94
N LEU A 52 -2.81 -0.99 -4.87
CA LEU A 52 -1.48 -0.61 -4.39
C LEU A 52 -0.49 -1.67 -4.82
N LEU A 53 0.56 -1.23 -5.50
CA LEU A 53 1.63 -2.07 -5.99
C LEU A 53 2.93 -1.58 -5.36
N VAL A 54 3.63 -2.43 -4.61
CA VAL A 54 4.91 -2.07 -3.99
C VAL A 54 5.95 -3.11 -4.36
N ARG A 55 7.08 -2.65 -4.86
CA ARG A 55 8.21 -3.52 -5.17
C ARG A 55 9.19 -3.52 -4.01
N TRP A 56 9.52 -4.71 -3.54
CA TRP A 56 10.47 -4.94 -2.45
C TRP A 56 11.63 -5.80 -2.95
N GLU A 57 12.82 -5.54 -2.43
CA GLU A 57 13.99 -6.36 -2.77
C GLU A 57 13.79 -7.80 -2.33
N LYS A 58 13.31 -7.98 -1.09
CA LYS A 58 13.03 -9.28 -0.48
C LYS A 58 11.66 -9.26 0.19
N LEU A 59 11.02 -10.44 0.29
CA LEU A 59 9.73 -10.57 0.98
C LEU A 59 9.82 -10.09 2.43
N GLU A 60 10.90 -10.41 3.12
CA GLU A 60 11.10 -10.07 4.53
C GLU A 60 11.21 -8.57 4.77
N ASP A 61 11.64 -7.81 3.78
CA ASP A 61 11.66 -6.35 3.89
C ASP A 61 10.26 -5.78 4.13
N HIS A 62 9.23 -6.41 3.55
CA HIS A 62 7.84 -6.04 3.80
C HIS A 62 7.31 -6.72 5.08
N THR A 63 7.34 -8.05 5.13
CA THR A 63 6.63 -8.81 6.17
C THR A 63 7.26 -8.68 7.54
N GLU A 64 8.57 -8.54 7.61
CA GLU A 64 9.32 -8.37 8.87
C GLU A 64 9.79 -6.93 9.07
N GLY A 65 10.42 -6.35 8.05
CA GLY A 65 10.96 -5.00 8.15
C GLY A 65 9.88 -3.95 8.33
N PHE A 66 9.05 -3.75 7.32
CA PHE A 66 8.05 -2.69 7.33
C PHE A 66 6.93 -2.96 8.35
N ARG A 67 6.28 -4.13 8.27
CA ARG A 67 5.13 -4.44 9.12
C ARG A 67 5.42 -4.39 10.62
N LYS A 68 6.66 -4.64 11.03
CA LYS A 68 7.08 -4.62 12.44
C LYS A 68 7.75 -3.33 12.85
N SER A 69 7.78 -2.33 11.97
CA SER A 69 8.44 -1.05 12.22
C SER A 69 7.51 -0.03 12.86
N SER A 70 8.10 1.00 13.49
CA SER A 70 7.35 2.16 13.97
C SER A 70 6.77 2.96 12.80
N GLU A 71 7.45 2.96 11.64
CA GLU A 71 6.97 3.60 10.42
C GLU A 71 5.65 2.99 9.95
N TYR A 72 5.47 1.68 10.11
CA TYR A 72 4.20 1.04 9.76
C TYR A 72 3.04 1.56 10.59
N GLN A 73 3.26 1.89 11.86
CA GLN A 73 2.20 2.45 12.70
C GLN A 73 1.73 3.81 12.15
N LEU A 74 2.64 4.65 11.69
CA LEU A 74 2.31 5.91 11.05
C LEU A 74 1.53 5.69 9.75
N TRP A 75 1.98 4.74 8.92
CA TRP A 75 1.31 4.34 7.70
C TRP A 75 -0.12 3.88 7.97
N LYS A 76 -0.27 3.02 8.95
CA LYS A 76 -1.56 2.50 9.38
C LYS A 76 -2.50 3.61 9.85
N ASP A 77 -2.00 4.50 10.70
CA ASP A 77 -2.81 5.59 11.25
C ASP A 77 -3.30 6.55 10.16
N LEU A 78 -2.50 6.76 9.12
CA LEU A 78 -2.86 7.64 8.02
C LEU A 78 -3.83 7.01 7.03
N LEU A 79 -3.82 5.69 6.85
CA LEU A 79 -4.47 5.05 5.70
C LEU A 79 -5.54 4.02 6.05
N HIS A 80 -5.35 3.21 7.10
CA HIS A 80 -6.19 2.02 7.28
C HIS A 80 -7.66 2.32 7.56
N HIS A 81 -7.97 3.47 8.12
CA HIS A 81 -9.37 3.87 8.40
C HIS A 81 -10.17 4.22 7.13
N TYR A 82 -9.51 4.33 5.97
CA TYR A 82 -10.19 4.60 4.71
C TYR A 82 -10.69 3.34 4.02
N TYR A 83 -10.29 2.14 4.48
CA TYR A 83 -10.60 0.88 3.78
C TYR A 83 -11.77 0.16 4.42
N ASP A 84 -12.71 -0.33 3.58
CA ASP A 84 -13.81 -1.17 4.01
C ASP A 84 -14.24 -2.07 2.84
N PRO A 85 -14.03 -3.38 2.92
CA PRO A 85 -13.37 -4.13 4.00
C PRO A 85 -11.86 -3.90 4.03
N PHE A 86 -11.20 -4.36 5.11
CA PHE A 86 -9.75 -4.30 5.19
C PHE A 86 -9.14 -5.20 4.10
N PRO A 87 -8.13 -4.75 3.35
CA PRO A 87 -7.63 -5.49 2.21
C PRO A 87 -6.85 -6.73 2.59
N THR A 88 -6.92 -7.74 1.72
CA THR A 88 -5.98 -8.85 1.72
C THR A 88 -4.75 -8.42 0.91
N VAL A 89 -3.58 -8.62 1.50
CA VAL A 89 -2.31 -8.29 0.85
C VAL A 89 -1.66 -9.59 0.39
N VAL A 90 -1.28 -9.66 -0.89
CA VAL A 90 -0.61 -10.82 -1.46
C VAL A 90 0.71 -10.41 -2.11
N HIS A 91 1.58 -11.37 -2.33
CA HIS A 91 2.90 -11.13 -2.93
C HIS A 91 3.06 -11.98 -4.17
N TYR A 92 3.75 -11.41 -5.16
CA TYR A 92 4.00 -12.05 -6.45
C TYR A 92 5.48 -12.05 -6.73
N LYS A 93 5.93 -13.11 -7.39
CA LYS A 93 7.30 -13.26 -7.85
C LYS A 93 7.28 -13.31 -9.38
N LYS A 94 8.17 -12.55 -10.01
CA LYS A 94 8.27 -12.54 -11.47
C LYS A 94 8.78 -13.90 -11.97
N ILE A 95 8.09 -14.46 -12.96
CA ILE A 95 8.48 -15.69 -13.65
C ILE A 95 9.10 -15.37 -15.00
N PHE A 96 8.60 -14.36 -15.69
CA PHE A 96 9.10 -13.93 -16.99
C PHE A 96 9.59 -12.51 -16.98
#